data_9e1e9f87039632ea903002619fddaa70
#
_entry.id   9e1e9f87039632ea903002619fddaa70
#
_cell.length_a   1.000
_cell.length_b   1.000
_cell.length_c   1.000
_cell.angle_alpha   90.00
_cell.angle_beta   90.00
_cell.angle_gamma   90.00
#
_symmetry.space_group_name_H-M   'P 1'
#
loop_
_entity.id
_entity.type
_entity.pdbx_description
1 polymer ?
#
loop_
_entity_poly.entity_id
_entity_poly.type
_entity_poly.pdbx_seq_one_letter_code
_entity_poly.pdbx_strand_id
1 'polypeptide(L)'
;MLTRVGWIAALAILAGVAAPLPASAADLKVGANIGNVPWEFQNAKGAPVGFEIDLVNEIGKRLGMTVDIVNIPFTGLFGAVQSGQIDAAVSSITITKKRLENVGFAQPYYDSDQSLTVKAASGLKSLRDLAGKTVGVDTSSTGDIYATQHQSEFKIATIQRYEGLAPAMLDLAAGRIDGYISDIPALQYYVKDKPAYAVVERIPTGEQYSIMFAKNAPLADKVDAVITDLKKEGFIAGLHEKWFGAKAEPTTSTVKVLARPKL
;
A
#
# COMPACT_ATOMS: atom_id res chain seq x y z
N MET A 1 -34.68 -85.24 -19.72
CA MET A 1 -33.81 -84.93 -18.61
C MET A 1 -33.05 -83.66 -18.98
N LEU A 2 -33.46 -82.50 -18.41
CA LEU A 2 -32.88 -81.22 -18.68
C LEU A 2 -32.13 -80.74 -17.42
N THR A 3 -30.82 -80.62 -17.52
CA THR A 3 -29.94 -80.12 -16.45
C THR A 3 -29.86 -78.59 -16.57
N ARG A 4 -30.32 -77.88 -15.55
CA ARG A 4 -30.16 -76.42 -15.40
C ARG A 4 -28.77 -76.08 -14.83
N VAL A 5 -28.00 -75.30 -15.57
CA VAL A 5 -26.75 -74.72 -15.12
C VAL A 5 -27.08 -73.32 -14.56
N GLY A 6 -26.83 -73.09 -13.25
CA GLY A 6 -27.02 -71.80 -12.61
C GLY A 6 -25.73 -70.93 -12.75
N TRP A 7 -25.95 -69.70 -13.22
CA TRP A 7 -24.91 -68.70 -13.28
C TRP A 7 -24.95 -67.86 -11.97
N ILE A 8 -23.86 -67.89 -11.23
CA ILE A 8 -23.63 -67.02 -10.09
C ILE A 8 -22.93 -65.76 -10.60
N ALA A 9 -23.61 -64.60 -10.64
CA ALA A 9 -23.01 -63.31 -10.93
C ALA A 9 -22.34 -62.78 -9.66
N ALA A 10 -21.03 -62.66 -9.66
CA ALA A 10 -20.27 -62.02 -8.62
C ALA A 10 -20.32 -60.48 -8.83
N LEU A 11 -20.96 -59.77 -7.90
CA LEU A 11 -20.99 -58.31 -7.89
C LEU A 11 -19.69 -57.79 -7.22
N ALA A 12 -18.75 -57.24 -7.98
CA ALA A 12 -17.58 -56.58 -7.46
C ALA A 12 -17.92 -55.14 -7.04
N ILE A 13 -17.97 -54.84 -5.73
CA ILE A 13 -18.15 -53.47 -5.21
C ILE A 13 -16.77 -52.77 -5.32
N LEU A 14 -16.64 -51.86 -6.30
CA LEU A 14 -15.53 -50.92 -6.33
C LEU A 14 -15.77 -49.85 -5.24
N ALA A 15 -15.08 -49.96 -4.12
CA ALA A 15 -14.96 -48.88 -3.15
C ALA A 15 -14.06 -47.78 -3.72
N GLY A 16 -14.67 -46.77 -4.32
CA GLY A 16 -13.96 -45.56 -4.75
C GLY A 16 -13.40 -44.80 -3.53
N VAL A 17 -12.07 -44.82 -3.38
CA VAL A 17 -11.38 -43.95 -2.44
C VAL A 17 -11.48 -42.53 -3.00
N ALA A 18 -12.40 -41.73 -2.47
CA ALA A 18 -12.45 -40.29 -2.75
C ALA A 18 -11.19 -39.65 -2.15
N ALA A 19 -10.21 -39.28 -2.99
CA ALA A 19 -9.10 -38.46 -2.58
C ALA A 19 -9.65 -37.10 -2.08
N PRO A 20 -9.20 -36.59 -0.93
CA PRO A 20 -9.60 -35.27 -0.47
C PRO A 20 -9.15 -34.24 -1.52
N LEU A 21 -10.09 -33.47 -2.05
CA LEU A 21 -9.79 -32.29 -2.85
C LEU A 21 -8.90 -31.37 -2.01
N PRO A 22 -7.82 -30.79 -2.57
CA PRO A 22 -7.04 -29.83 -1.85
C PRO A 22 -7.98 -28.68 -1.44
N ALA A 23 -8.05 -28.41 -0.13
CA ALA A 23 -8.76 -27.22 0.35
C ALA A 23 -8.15 -26.02 -0.37
N SER A 24 -8.97 -25.28 -1.13
CA SER A 24 -8.54 -24.00 -1.71
C SER A 24 -8.04 -23.13 -0.56
N ALA A 25 -6.80 -22.66 -0.66
CA ALA A 25 -6.29 -21.67 0.30
C ALA A 25 -7.31 -20.51 0.35
N ALA A 26 -7.64 -20.05 1.56
CA ALA A 26 -8.55 -18.93 1.71
C ALA A 26 -7.91 -17.68 1.09
N ASP A 27 -8.63 -16.98 0.24
CA ASP A 27 -8.14 -15.76 -0.39
C ASP A 27 -8.03 -14.64 0.65
N LEU A 28 -6.93 -13.92 0.62
CA LEU A 28 -6.70 -12.68 1.35
C LEU A 28 -6.95 -11.52 0.38
N LYS A 29 -8.08 -10.84 0.50
CA LYS A 29 -8.41 -9.70 -0.34
C LYS A 29 -7.74 -8.44 0.19
N VAL A 30 -6.81 -7.90 -0.58
CA VAL A 30 -6.05 -6.71 -0.23
C VAL A 30 -6.39 -5.57 -1.18
N GLY A 31 -6.99 -4.50 -0.66
CA GLY A 31 -7.22 -3.28 -1.42
C GLY A 31 -5.93 -2.48 -1.58
N ALA A 32 -5.72 -1.92 -2.77
CA ALA A 32 -4.56 -1.09 -3.09
C ALA A 32 -4.94 -0.01 -4.11
N ASN A 33 -4.42 1.20 -3.97
CA ASN A 33 -4.58 2.26 -4.96
C ASN A 33 -3.49 2.15 -6.03
N ILE A 34 -3.74 1.30 -7.03
CA ILE A 34 -2.76 0.95 -8.06
C ILE A 34 -2.34 2.18 -8.87
N GLY A 35 -1.03 2.44 -8.93
CA GLY A 35 -0.42 3.59 -9.59
C GLY A 35 0.51 4.40 -8.69
N ASN A 36 0.60 4.03 -7.43
CA ASN A 36 1.45 4.64 -6.42
C ASN A 36 2.86 4.00 -6.42
N VAL A 37 3.73 4.46 -7.30
CA VAL A 37 5.10 3.96 -7.42
C VAL A 37 5.98 4.40 -6.23
N PRO A 38 6.86 3.54 -5.68
CA PRO A 38 7.11 2.13 -6.05
C PRO A 38 6.34 1.14 -5.15
N TRP A 39 5.25 1.57 -4.50
CA TRP A 39 4.50 0.82 -3.50
C TRP A 39 3.60 -0.24 -4.12
N GLU A 40 2.66 0.19 -4.99
CA GLU A 40 1.74 -0.67 -5.71
C GLU A 40 1.43 -0.06 -7.09
N PHE A 41 1.87 -0.72 -8.13
CA PHE A 41 1.68 -0.26 -9.52
C PHE A 41 1.65 -1.43 -10.49
N GLN A 42 1.28 -1.18 -11.74
CA GLN A 42 1.28 -2.21 -12.77
C GLN A 42 2.61 -2.21 -13.52
N ASN A 43 3.16 -3.41 -13.73
CA ASN A 43 4.28 -3.59 -14.65
C ASN A 43 3.81 -3.54 -16.11
N ALA A 44 4.74 -3.68 -17.07
CA ALA A 44 4.44 -3.65 -18.50
C ALA A 44 3.47 -4.74 -18.97
N LYS A 45 3.23 -5.79 -18.17
CA LYS A 45 2.28 -6.87 -18.46
C LYS A 45 0.93 -6.67 -17.77
N GLY A 46 0.72 -5.54 -17.09
CA GLY A 46 -0.49 -5.23 -16.34
C GLY A 46 -0.59 -5.91 -14.96
N ALA A 47 0.42 -6.68 -14.54
CA ALA A 47 0.40 -7.33 -13.24
C ALA A 47 0.77 -6.32 -12.13
N PRO A 48 0.09 -6.38 -10.95
CA PRO A 48 0.45 -5.55 -9.81
C PRO A 48 1.82 -5.95 -9.27
N VAL A 49 2.67 -4.96 -9.03
CA VAL A 49 4.02 -5.10 -8.48
C VAL A 49 4.31 -3.91 -7.56
N GLY A 50 5.32 -4.02 -6.74
CA GLY A 50 5.76 -2.95 -5.84
C GLY A 50 6.20 -3.48 -4.49
N PHE A 51 6.72 -2.58 -3.67
CA PHE A 51 7.17 -2.91 -2.32
C PHE A 51 6.05 -3.55 -1.49
N GLU A 52 4.87 -2.94 -1.47
CA GLU A 52 3.73 -3.43 -0.70
C GLU A 52 3.09 -4.67 -1.32
N ILE A 53 3.11 -4.80 -2.63
CA ILE A 53 2.65 -6.03 -3.31
C ILE A 53 3.54 -7.22 -2.94
N ASP A 54 4.86 -7.05 -2.95
CA ASP A 54 5.79 -8.10 -2.53
C ASP A 54 5.59 -8.45 -1.04
N LEU A 55 5.40 -7.43 -0.18
CA LEU A 55 5.17 -7.62 1.26
C LEU A 55 3.90 -8.42 1.52
N VAL A 56 2.76 -8.04 0.94
CA VAL A 56 1.48 -8.73 1.21
C VAL A 56 1.46 -10.13 0.60
N ASN A 57 2.13 -10.35 -0.54
CA ASN A 57 2.26 -11.69 -1.12
C ASN A 57 3.07 -12.63 -0.21
N GLU A 58 4.18 -12.16 0.38
CA GLU A 58 4.93 -12.98 1.34
C GLU A 58 4.12 -13.20 2.63
N ILE A 59 3.38 -12.20 3.10
CA ILE A 59 2.46 -12.38 4.24
C ILE A 59 1.41 -13.44 3.94
N GLY A 60 0.74 -13.37 2.79
CA GLY A 60 -0.24 -14.38 2.39
C GLY A 60 0.37 -15.78 2.36
N LYS A 61 1.54 -15.94 1.75
CA LYS A 61 2.29 -17.19 1.72
C LYS A 61 2.57 -17.75 3.11
N ARG A 62 3.00 -16.91 4.07
CA ARG A 62 3.25 -17.32 5.47
C ARG A 62 1.98 -17.74 6.20
N LEU A 63 0.85 -17.15 5.85
CA LEU A 63 -0.46 -17.50 6.41
C LEU A 63 -1.15 -18.68 5.69
N GLY A 64 -0.56 -19.21 4.59
CA GLY A 64 -1.19 -20.25 3.77
C GLY A 64 -2.40 -19.74 2.98
N MET A 65 -2.42 -18.44 2.63
CA MET A 65 -3.48 -17.76 1.90
C MET A 65 -2.99 -17.30 0.53
N THR A 66 -3.85 -17.35 -0.49
CA THR A 66 -3.63 -16.66 -1.76
C THR A 66 -4.02 -15.19 -1.61
N VAL A 67 -3.24 -14.28 -2.20
CA VAL A 67 -3.52 -12.84 -2.16
C VAL A 67 -4.25 -12.43 -3.42
N ASP A 68 -5.41 -11.77 -3.25
CA ASP A 68 -6.18 -11.13 -4.30
C ASP A 68 -6.08 -9.60 -4.15
N ILE A 69 -5.41 -8.96 -5.11
CA ILE A 69 -5.21 -7.50 -5.10
C ILE A 69 -6.38 -6.81 -5.79
N VAL A 70 -7.15 -6.05 -5.03
CA VAL A 70 -8.31 -5.29 -5.51
C VAL A 70 -7.92 -3.82 -5.68
N ASN A 71 -7.98 -3.31 -6.93
CA ASN A 71 -7.71 -1.90 -7.18
C ASN A 71 -8.88 -1.03 -6.69
N ILE A 72 -8.62 -0.21 -5.70
CA ILE A 72 -9.59 0.72 -5.09
C ILE A 72 -8.92 2.08 -4.92
N PRO A 73 -9.56 3.20 -5.34
CA PRO A 73 -9.06 4.54 -5.05
C PRO A 73 -8.78 4.74 -3.55
N PHE A 74 -7.74 5.51 -3.23
CA PHE A 74 -7.28 5.68 -1.84
C PHE A 74 -8.41 6.02 -0.85
N THR A 75 -9.29 6.95 -1.23
CA THR A 75 -10.45 7.37 -0.42
C THR A 75 -11.44 6.25 -0.13
N GLY A 76 -11.55 5.28 -1.04
CA GLY A 76 -12.45 4.12 -0.92
C GLY A 76 -11.91 3.01 -0.01
N LEU A 77 -10.59 2.93 0.20
CA LEU A 77 -9.96 1.85 0.97
C LEU A 77 -10.48 1.76 2.41
N PHE A 78 -10.72 2.90 3.04
CA PHE A 78 -11.21 2.96 4.43
C PHE A 78 -12.62 2.36 4.57
N GLY A 79 -13.53 2.74 3.68
CA GLY A 79 -14.88 2.16 3.65
C GLY A 79 -14.87 0.68 3.29
N ALA A 80 -14.00 0.26 2.39
CA ALA A 80 -13.89 -1.13 1.95
C ALA A 80 -13.42 -2.07 3.06
N VAL A 81 -12.44 -1.68 3.90
CA VAL A 81 -12.04 -2.52 5.06
C VAL A 81 -13.12 -2.52 6.15
N GLN A 82 -13.77 -1.38 6.40
CA GLN A 82 -14.83 -1.29 7.42
C GLN A 82 -16.06 -2.13 7.09
N SER A 83 -16.41 -2.21 5.82
CA SER A 83 -17.55 -3.01 5.33
C SER A 83 -17.24 -4.51 5.16
N GLY A 84 -15.95 -4.90 5.24
CA GLY A 84 -15.51 -6.27 4.96
C GLY A 84 -15.50 -6.61 3.47
N GLN A 85 -15.53 -5.63 2.57
CA GLN A 85 -15.35 -5.84 1.12
C GLN A 85 -13.93 -6.33 0.82
N ILE A 86 -12.94 -5.88 1.59
CA ILE A 86 -11.56 -6.31 1.60
C ILE A 86 -11.12 -6.63 3.04
N ASP A 87 -10.18 -7.55 3.18
CA ASP A 87 -9.67 -7.98 4.48
C ASP A 87 -8.60 -7.03 5.04
N ALA A 88 -7.83 -6.44 4.14
CA ALA A 88 -6.75 -5.51 4.46
C ALA A 88 -6.57 -4.48 3.34
N ALA A 89 -5.88 -3.39 3.62
CA ALA A 89 -5.49 -2.41 2.61
C ALA A 89 -4.03 -1.98 2.78
N VAL A 90 -3.37 -1.75 1.64
CA VAL A 90 -2.04 -1.14 1.51
C VAL A 90 -2.13 0.00 0.49
N SER A 91 -1.45 1.09 0.72
CA SER A 91 -1.25 2.23 -0.19
C SER A 91 -0.44 3.31 0.50
N SER A 92 0.76 2.97 0.97
CA SER A 92 1.57 3.84 1.83
C SER A 92 0.73 4.54 2.93
N ILE A 93 -0.15 3.76 3.59
CA ILE A 93 -1.17 4.31 4.50
C ILE A 93 -0.53 4.73 5.80
N THR A 94 -0.43 6.04 6.02
CA THR A 94 0.09 6.62 7.26
C THR A 94 -0.82 6.32 8.45
N ILE A 95 -0.22 5.85 9.54
CA ILE A 95 -0.87 5.70 10.84
C ILE A 95 -1.11 7.09 11.42
N THR A 96 -2.37 7.46 11.69
CA THR A 96 -2.72 8.69 12.39
C THR A 96 -3.71 8.42 13.51
N LYS A 97 -3.75 9.26 14.54
CA LYS A 97 -4.74 9.14 15.63
C LYS A 97 -6.16 9.10 15.08
N LYS A 98 -6.48 10.00 14.14
CA LYS A 98 -7.82 10.07 13.51
C LYS A 98 -8.19 8.79 12.76
N ARG A 99 -7.24 8.18 12.03
CA ARG A 99 -7.48 6.91 11.35
C ARG A 99 -7.68 5.76 12.34
N LEU A 100 -6.89 5.74 13.44
CA LEU A 100 -7.03 4.74 14.52
C LEU A 100 -8.37 4.79 15.25
N GLU A 101 -9.14 5.86 15.18
CA GLU A 101 -10.51 5.92 15.71
C GLU A 101 -11.41 4.91 15.01
N ASN A 102 -11.23 4.68 13.70
CA ASN A 102 -12.15 3.96 12.85
C ASN A 102 -11.59 2.65 12.26
N VAL A 103 -10.27 2.51 12.18
CA VAL A 103 -9.58 1.35 11.58
C VAL A 103 -8.47 0.84 12.49
N GLY A 104 -8.01 -0.39 12.23
CA GLY A 104 -6.84 -0.98 12.87
C GLY A 104 -5.64 -0.98 11.94
N PHE A 105 -4.44 -1.10 12.53
CA PHE A 105 -3.18 -1.22 11.80
C PHE A 105 -2.34 -2.36 12.37
N ALA A 106 -1.49 -2.98 11.56
CA ALA A 106 -0.36 -3.75 12.04
C ALA A 106 0.75 -2.81 12.55
N GLN A 107 1.87 -3.34 12.99
CA GLN A 107 3.04 -2.51 13.27
C GLN A 107 3.54 -1.81 12.00
N PRO A 108 4.16 -0.61 12.10
CA PRO A 108 4.65 0.09 10.93
C PRO A 108 5.81 -0.69 10.27
N TYR A 109 5.92 -0.61 8.95
CA TYR A 109 6.99 -1.23 8.16
C TYR A 109 7.83 -0.22 7.37
N TYR A 110 7.48 1.07 7.40
CA TYR A 110 8.20 2.12 6.70
C TYR A 110 8.03 3.47 7.39
N ASP A 111 9.11 4.26 7.45
CA ASP A 111 9.08 5.63 7.95
C ASP A 111 9.14 6.60 6.77
N SER A 112 8.31 7.64 6.80
CA SER A 112 8.20 8.62 5.74
C SER A 112 8.05 10.04 6.27
N ASP A 113 8.12 10.97 5.33
CA ASP A 113 7.75 12.37 5.48
C ASP A 113 7.01 12.83 4.23
N GLN A 114 6.40 14.00 4.29
CA GLN A 114 5.89 14.69 3.11
C GLN A 114 7.01 15.42 2.37
N SER A 115 6.73 15.88 1.15
CA SER A 115 7.66 16.70 0.37
C SER A 115 6.94 17.63 -0.58
N LEU A 116 7.63 18.68 -1.03
CA LEU A 116 7.21 19.54 -2.12
C LEU A 116 7.98 19.17 -3.39
N THR A 117 7.24 18.81 -4.43
CA THR A 117 7.78 18.57 -5.78
C THR A 117 7.28 19.64 -6.73
N VAL A 118 8.18 20.16 -7.57
CA VAL A 118 7.90 21.22 -8.54
C VAL A 118 8.55 20.92 -9.89
N LYS A 119 8.20 21.69 -10.92
CA LYS A 119 9.03 21.69 -12.15
C LYS A 119 10.41 22.30 -11.84
N ALA A 120 11.47 21.65 -12.28
CA ALA A 120 12.85 22.09 -12.03
C ALA A 120 13.09 23.53 -12.51
N ALA A 121 12.44 23.94 -13.61
CA ALA A 121 12.55 25.26 -14.19
C ALA A 121 11.62 26.33 -13.53
N SER A 122 10.82 25.97 -12.50
CA SER A 122 9.85 26.88 -11.88
C SER A 122 10.50 27.99 -11.04
N GLY A 123 11.73 27.76 -10.57
CA GLY A 123 12.40 28.65 -9.62
C GLY A 123 11.91 28.51 -8.15
N LEU A 124 10.86 27.73 -7.90
CA LEU A 124 10.37 27.44 -6.54
C LEU A 124 11.34 26.53 -5.81
N LYS A 125 11.64 26.83 -4.54
CA LYS A 125 12.61 26.10 -3.73
C LYS A 125 12.06 25.61 -2.39
N SER A 126 10.92 26.17 -1.96
CA SER A 126 10.35 25.87 -0.65
C SER A 126 8.84 26.13 -0.61
N LEU A 127 8.19 25.68 0.48
CA LEU A 127 6.78 25.97 0.76
C LEU A 127 6.50 27.48 0.84
N ARG A 128 7.49 28.30 1.23
CA ARG A 128 7.35 29.77 1.30
C ARG A 128 7.17 30.41 -0.07
N ASP A 129 7.60 29.75 -1.13
CA ASP A 129 7.48 30.23 -2.51
C ASP A 129 6.09 29.94 -3.10
N LEU A 130 5.22 29.26 -2.35
CA LEU A 130 3.86 28.89 -2.79
C LEU A 130 2.82 29.99 -2.65
N ALA A 131 3.22 31.20 -2.23
CA ALA A 131 2.31 32.34 -2.12
C ALA A 131 1.65 32.66 -3.46
N GLY A 132 0.29 32.65 -3.49
CA GLY A 132 -0.50 32.87 -4.70
C GLY A 132 -0.49 31.71 -5.71
N LYS A 133 0.05 30.55 -5.35
CA LYS A 133 0.23 29.38 -6.21
C LYS A 133 -0.89 28.36 -6.04
N THR A 134 -1.02 27.47 -7.03
CA THR A 134 -1.89 26.30 -6.99
C THR A 134 -1.06 25.08 -6.64
N VAL A 135 -1.46 24.37 -5.58
CA VAL A 135 -0.77 23.16 -5.09
C VAL A 135 -1.65 21.93 -5.27
N GLY A 136 -1.09 20.88 -5.84
CA GLY A 136 -1.73 19.58 -5.93
C GLY A 136 -1.49 18.75 -4.67
N VAL A 137 -2.47 17.92 -4.32
CA VAL A 137 -2.40 16.91 -3.23
C VAL A 137 -3.23 15.70 -3.60
N ASP A 138 -2.97 14.55 -3.00
CA ASP A 138 -3.88 13.40 -3.09
C ASP A 138 -5.03 13.56 -2.11
N THR A 139 -6.26 13.39 -2.58
CA THR A 139 -7.50 13.55 -1.79
C THR A 139 -7.45 12.74 -0.50
N SER A 140 -7.67 13.41 0.64
CA SER A 140 -7.71 12.79 1.98
C SER A 140 -6.39 12.14 2.44
N SER A 141 -5.28 12.38 1.74
CA SER A 141 -3.94 11.99 2.18
C SER A 141 -3.45 12.85 3.35
N THR A 142 -2.36 12.47 3.97
CA THR A 142 -1.68 13.31 4.97
C THR A 142 -1.08 14.56 4.34
N GLY A 143 -0.69 14.51 3.05
CA GLY A 143 -0.30 15.68 2.27
C GLY A 143 -1.44 16.69 2.07
N ASP A 144 -2.67 16.22 1.79
CA ASP A 144 -3.86 17.08 1.74
C ASP A 144 -4.15 17.74 3.10
N ILE A 145 -4.08 16.95 4.17
CA ILE A 145 -4.26 17.47 5.53
C ILE A 145 -3.23 18.55 5.82
N TYR A 146 -1.95 18.28 5.54
CA TYR A 146 -0.86 19.23 5.74
C TYR A 146 -1.06 20.52 4.94
N ALA A 147 -1.28 20.42 3.64
CA ALA A 147 -1.49 21.58 2.77
C ALA A 147 -2.68 22.42 3.21
N THR A 148 -3.80 21.76 3.60
CA THR A 148 -5.01 22.46 4.10
C THR A 148 -4.75 23.18 5.41
N GLN A 149 -4.05 22.57 6.36
CA GLN A 149 -3.74 23.20 7.65
C GLN A 149 -2.79 24.40 7.52
N HIS A 150 -1.87 24.35 6.55
CA HIS A 150 -0.87 25.39 6.32
C HIS A 150 -1.20 26.33 5.14
N GLN A 151 -2.39 26.22 4.54
CA GLN A 151 -2.78 27.01 3.38
C GLN A 151 -2.63 28.52 3.62
N SER A 152 -3.11 29.02 4.76
CA SER A 152 -3.02 30.43 5.12
C SER A 152 -1.59 30.86 5.45
N GLU A 153 -0.79 30.01 6.12
CA GLU A 153 0.60 30.27 6.47
C GLU A 153 1.47 30.50 5.22
N PHE A 154 1.36 29.60 4.23
CA PHE A 154 2.12 29.70 2.99
C PHE A 154 1.38 30.51 1.90
N LYS A 155 0.21 31.08 2.22
CA LYS A 155 -0.62 31.86 1.30
C LYS A 155 -0.94 31.14 0.00
N ILE A 156 -1.14 29.82 0.06
CA ILE A 156 -1.51 28.99 -1.10
C ILE A 156 -2.88 29.45 -1.61
N ALA A 157 -2.95 29.82 -2.89
CA ALA A 157 -4.20 30.33 -3.48
C ALA A 157 -5.23 29.21 -3.65
N THR A 158 -4.79 28.06 -4.17
CA THR A 158 -5.68 26.93 -4.47
C THR A 158 -5.03 25.61 -4.11
N ILE A 159 -5.79 24.72 -3.48
CA ILE A 159 -5.40 23.31 -3.28
C ILE A 159 -6.23 22.46 -4.24
N GLN A 160 -5.57 21.89 -5.25
CA GLN A 160 -6.18 21.00 -6.23
C GLN A 160 -6.01 19.55 -5.77
N ARG A 161 -7.13 18.83 -5.66
CA ARG A 161 -7.15 17.45 -5.17
C ARG A 161 -7.21 16.43 -6.30
N TYR A 162 -6.42 15.36 -6.18
CA TYR A 162 -6.28 14.30 -7.18
C TYR A 162 -6.55 12.93 -6.58
N GLU A 163 -6.93 11.99 -7.43
CA GLU A 163 -7.04 10.57 -7.08
C GLU A 163 -5.74 9.84 -7.46
N GLY A 164 -4.62 10.27 -6.82
CA GLY A 164 -3.31 9.65 -6.95
C GLY A 164 -2.27 10.46 -7.72
N LEU A 165 -1.04 9.97 -7.68
CA LEU A 165 0.17 10.62 -8.15
C LEU A 165 0.16 10.92 -9.66
N ALA A 166 -0.31 9.99 -10.51
CA ALA A 166 -0.18 10.14 -11.96
C ALA A 166 -0.93 11.36 -12.52
N PRO A 167 -2.23 11.60 -12.22
CA PRO A 167 -2.92 12.79 -12.69
C PRO A 167 -2.34 14.08 -12.12
N ALA A 168 -1.88 14.10 -10.87
CA ALA A 168 -1.23 15.26 -10.28
C ALA A 168 0.07 15.64 -11.02
N MET A 169 0.90 14.65 -11.34
CA MET A 169 2.15 14.88 -12.06
C MET A 169 1.93 15.29 -13.52
N LEU A 170 0.83 14.86 -14.17
CA LEU A 170 0.42 15.36 -15.49
C LEU A 170 0.03 16.84 -15.42
N ASP A 171 -0.69 17.23 -14.40
CA ASP A 171 -1.09 18.64 -14.20
C ASP A 171 0.10 19.53 -13.82
N LEU A 172 1.05 19.00 -13.04
CA LEU A 172 2.32 19.68 -12.77
C LEU A 172 3.12 19.89 -14.07
N ALA A 173 3.21 18.86 -14.92
CA ALA A 173 3.86 18.96 -16.23
C ALA A 173 3.24 20.04 -17.11
N ALA A 174 1.92 20.06 -17.17
CA ALA A 174 1.13 21.01 -17.95
C ALA A 174 1.12 22.44 -17.36
N GLY A 175 1.59 22.62 -16.11
CA GLY A 175 1.56 23.90 -15.41
C GLY A 175 0.19 24.31 -14.91
N ARG A 176 -0.73 23.35 -14.74
CA ARG A 176 -2.04 23.58 -14.11
C ARG A 176 -1.94 23.65 -12.59
N ILE A 177 -0.91 23.03 -12.01
CA ILE A 177 -0.45 23.25 -10.65
C ILE A 177 1.01 23.68 -10.64
N ASP A 178 1.42 24.44 -9.63
CA ASP A 178 2.78 24.96 -9.46
C ASP A 178 3.66 24.02 -8.65
N GLY A 179 3.07 23.28 -7.71
CA GLY A 179 3.74 22.29 -6.87
C GLY A 179 2.81 21.16 -6.49
N TYR A 180 3.41 20.04 -6.04
CA TYR A 180 2.68 18.87 -5.56
C TYR A 180 3.25 18.44 -4.22
N ILE A 181 2.38 18.38 -3.19
CA ILE A 181 2.74 17.91 -1.84
C ILE A 181 2.25 16.47 -1.71
N SER A 182 3.19 15.57 -1.51
CA SER A 182 2.93 14.15 -1.29
C SER A 182 4.15 13.47 -0.65
N ASP A 183 4.02 12.17 -0.40
CA ASP A 183 5.01 11.32 0.26
C ASP A 183 6.37 11.37 -0.42
N ILE A 184 7.42 11.68 0.32
CA ILE A 184 8.76 11.87 -0.24
C ILE A 184 9.31 10.63 -0.95
N PRO A 185 9.13 9.37 -0.48
CA PRO A 185 9.69 8.22 -1.18
C PRO A 185 9.06 7.99 -2.56
N ALA A 186 7.76 8.20 -2.69
CA ALA A 186 7.04 8.08 -3.96
C ALA A 186 7.53 9.14 -4.97
N LEU A 187 7.66 10.38 -4.51
CA LEU A 187 8.11 11.48 -5.36
C LEU A 187 9.58 11.36 -5.76
N GLN A 188 10.47 10.98 -4.84
CA GLN A 188 11.88 10.71 -5.17
C GLN A 188 12.02 9.58 -6.19
N TYR A 189 11.23 8.51 -6.04
CA TYR A 189 11.21 7.42 -7.01
C TYR A 189 10.68 7.88 -8.37
N TYR A 190 9.59 8.65 -8.38
CA TYR A 190 8.98 9.15 -9.62
C TYR A 190 9.91 10.07 -10.42
N VAL A 191 10.64 10.97 -9.74
CA VAL A 191 11.48 11.98 -10.41
C VAL A 191 12.89 11.49 -10.74
N LYS A 192 13.32 10.35 -10.22
CA LYS A 192 14.70 9.82 -10.31
C LYS A 192 15.34 9.97 -11.68
N ASP A 193 14.59 9.65 -12.74
CA ASP A 193 15.09 9.70 -14.12
C ASP A 193 14.36 10.79 -14.95
N LYS A 194 13.79 11.80 -14.28
CA LYS A 194 13.00 12.86 -14.90
C LYS A 194 13.50 14.25 -14.47
N PRO A 195 14.58 14.77 -15.10
CA PRO A 195 15.21 16.04 -14.71
C PRO A 195 14.32 17.28 -14.86
N ALA A 196 13.14 17.12 -15.48
CA ALA A 196 12.13 18.19 -15.57
C ALA A 196 11.47 18.53 -14.23
N TYR A 197 11.63 17.66 -13.22
CA TYR A 197 11.04 17.82 -11.89
C TYR A 197 12.12 17.79 -10.80
N ALA A 198 11.80 18.40 -9.65
CA ALA A 198 12.65 18.37 -8.47
C ALA A 198 11.80 18.25 -7.20
N VAL A 199 12.22 17.37 -6.30
CA VAL A 199 11.78 17.40 -4.89
C VAL A 199 12.63 18.49 -4.23
N VAL A 200 12.02 19.63 -3.93
CA VAL A 200 12.75 20.83 -3.48
C VAL A 200 12.76 21.01 -1.97
N GLU A 201 11.81 20.40 -1.28
CA GLU A 201 11.74 20.47 0.19
C GLU A 201 11.20 19.16 0.76
N ARG A 202 11.87 18.64 1.80
CA ARG A 202 11.36 17.61 2.68
C ARG A 202 10.58 18.28 3.80
N ILE A 203 9.38 17.81 4.06
CA ILE A 203 8.49 18.31 5.11
C ILE A 203 8.48 17.26 6.22
N PRO A 204 9.17 17.51 7.36
CA PRO A 204 9.36 16.50 8.40
C PRO A 204 8.05 16.27 9.17
N THR A 205 7.23 15.34 8.71
CA THR A 205 5.96 14.97 9.32
C THR A 205 6.07 13.73 10.21
N GLY A 206 7.16 12.96 10.11
CA GLY A 206 7.41 11.78 10.94
C GLY A 206 6.37 10.69 10.75
N GLU A 207 5.98 10.43 9.52
CA GLU A 207 4.95 9.46 9.17
C GLU A 207 5.45 8.02 9.22
N GLN A 208 4.54 7.11 9.55
CA GLN A 208 4.80 5.68 9.51
C GLN A 208 3.69 4.97 8.73
N TYR A 209 4.07 4.12 7.78
CA TYR A 209 3.12 3.34 6.98
C TYR A 209 2.87 1.98 7.59
N SER A 210 1.62 1.52 7.49
CA SER A 210 1.23 0.19 7.92
C SER A 210 0.10 -0.39 7.07
N ILE A 211 -0.08 -1.71 7.18
CA ILE A 211 -1.24 -2.40 6.62
C ILE A 211 -2.47 -2.06 7.48
N MET A 212 -3.53 -1.61 6.82
CA MET A 212 -4.79 -1.22 7.43
C MET A 212 -5.80 -2.36 7.41
N PHE A 213 -6.59 -2.46 8.47
CA PHE A 213 -7.65 -3.45 8.67
C PHE A 213 -8.91 -2.80 9.21
N ALA A 214 -10.03 -3.51 9.19
CA ALA A 214 -11.17 -3.15 10.01
C ALA A 214 -10.75 -3.07 11.49
N LYS A 215 -11.39 -2.19 12.25
CA LYS A 215 -11.07 -2.04 13.67
C LYS A 215 -11.26 -3.36 14.41
N ASN A 216 -10.28 -3.77 15.21
CA ASN A 216 -10.26 -5.01 15.97
C ASN A 216 -10.31 -6.30 15.12
N ALA A 217 -9.97 -6.26 13.83
CA ALA A 217 -9.90 -7.45 12.98
C ALA A 217 -8.87 -8.47 13.53
N PRO A 218 -9.25 -9.74 13.78
CA PRO A 218 -8.32 -10.76 14.28
C PRO A 218 -7.16 -11.05 13.32
N LEU A 219 -7.37 -10.81 12.02
CA LEU A 219 -6.33 -10.95 11.00
C LEU A 219 -5.14 -10.04 11.26
N ALA A 220 -5.37 -8.85 11.81
CA ALA A 220 -4.31 -7.89 12.11
C ALA A 220 -3.26 -8.44 13.09
N ASP A 221 -3.65 -9.27 14.07
CA ASP A 221 -2.70 -9.91 15.00
C ASP A 221 -1.84 -10.96 14.30
N LYS A 222 -2.44 -11.74 13.38
CA LYS A 222 -1.71 -12.75 12.59
C LYS A 222 -0.71 -12.09 11.64
N VAL A 223 -1.13 -11.04 10.95
CA VAL A 223 -0.27 -10.26 10.04
C VAL A 223 0.86 -9.59 10.80
N ASP A 224 0.58 -9.02 11.97
CA ASP A 224 1.60 -8.39 12.83
C ASP A 224 2.69 -9.36 13.27
N ALA A 225 2.30 -10.59 13.63
CA ALA A 225 3.26 -11.65 13.96
C ALA A 225 4.15 -12.00 12.75
N VAL A 226 3.56 -12.12 11.56
CA VAL A 226 4.33 -12.37 10.32
C VAL A 226 5.28 -11.21 10.02
N ILE A 227 4.83 -9.94 10.14
CA ILE A 227 5.70 -8.77 9.96
C ILE A 227 6.88 -8.80 10.93
N THR A 228 6.65 -9.23 12.18
CA THR A 228 7.70 -9.40 13.18
C THR A 228 8.79 -10.39 12.70
N ASP A 229 8.37 -11.54 12.16
CA ASP A 229 9.31 -12.55 11.67
C ASP A 229 10.03 -12.05 10.39
N LEU A 230 9.31 -11.45 9.45
CA LEU A 230 9.88 -10.88 8.22
C LEU A 230 10.92 -9.79 8.51
N LYS A 231 10.74 -8.97 9.56
CA LYS A 231 11.74 -8.00 10.00
C LYS A 231 12.96 -8.67 10.58
N LYS A 232 12.81 -9.68 11.48
CA LYS A 232 13.91 -10.42 12.09
C LYS A 232 14.74 -11.18 11.05
N GLU A 233 14.10 -11.69 10.01
CA GLU A 233 14.74 -12.38 8.88
C GLU A 233 15.42 -11.40 7.89
N GLY A 234 15.19 -10.09 8.01
CA GLY A 234 15.70 -9.07 7.10
C GLY A 234 14.95 -8.99 5.76
N PHE A 235 13.81 -9.67 5.64
CA PHE A 235 13.03 -9.68 4.39
C PHE A 235 12.55 -8.27 4.00
N ILE A 236 11.96 -7.53 4.94
CA ILE A 236 11.46 -6.17 4.67
C ILE A 236 12.61 -5.21 4.33
N ALA A 237 13.76 -5.35 5.00
CA ALA A 237 14.98 -4.61 4.65
C ALA A 237 15.49 -4.94 3.24
N GLY A 238 15.39 -6.21 2.83
CA GLY A 238 15.67 -6.64 1.45
C GLY A 238 14.71 -6.05 0.42
N LEU A 239 13.42 -5.93 0.74
CA LEU A 239 12.45 -5.23 -0.11
C LEU A 239 12.80 -3.75 -0.26
N HIS A 240 13.25 -3.11 0.83
CA HIS A 240 13.70 -1.72 0.78
C HIS A 240 14.88 -1.55 -0.19
N GLU A 241 15.89 -2.41 -0.09
CA GLU A 241 17.03 -2.36 -1.01
C GLU A 241 16.60 -2.63 -2.47
N LYS A 242 15.71 -3.60 -2.69
CA LYS A 242 15.17 -3.94 -4.01
C LYS A 242 14.46 -2.76 -4.69
N TRP A 243 13.59 -2.08 -3.94
CA TRP A 243 12.69 -1.08 -4.53
C TRP A 243 13.25 0.35 -4.49
N PHE A 244 14.04 0.70 -3.48
CA PHE A 244 14.60 2.04 -3.30
C PHE A 244 16.10 2.12 -3.63
N GLY A 245 16.76 0.98 -3.88
CA GLY A 245 18.18 0.94 -4.27
C GLY A 245 19.16 1.26 -3.13
N ALA A 246 18.69 1.33 -1.90
CA ALA A 246 19.50 1.58 -0.71
C ALA A 246 19.10 0.67 0.45
N LYS A 247 20.03 0.36 1.33
CA LYS A 247 19.73 -0.40 2.55
C LYS A 247 18.91 0.46 3.51
N ALA A 248 17.94 -0.18 4.18
CA ALA A 248 17.20 0.48 5.24
C ALA A 248 18.10 0.75 6.44
N GLU A 249 17.97 1.94 7.04
CA GLU A 249 18.72 2.29 8.26
C GLU A 249 18.23 1.42 9.44
N PRO A 250 19.16 0.92 10.28
CA PRO A 250 18.82 -0.01 11.38
C PRO A 250 17.85 0.58 12.42
N THR A 251 17.70 1.90 12.46
CA THR A 251 16.83 2.60 13.40
C THR A 251 15.38 2.73 12.93
N THR A 252 15.11 2.44 11.66
CA THR A 252 13.80 2.63 11.03
C THR A 252 12.80 1.52 11.36
N SER A 253 11.52 1.80 11.17
CA SER A 253 10.43 0.83 11.29
C SER A 253 10.52 -0.31 10.26
N THR A 254 11.25 -0.12 9.17
CA THR A 254 11.56 -1.18 8.18
C THR A 254 12.35 -2.33 8.80
N VAL A 255 13.23 -2.04 9.76
CA VAL A 255 14.13 -3.00 10.40
C VAL A 255 13.65 -3.36 11.80
N LYS A 256 13.27 -2.37 12.61
CA LYS A 256 12.89 -2.58 14.02
C LYS A 256 11.51 -3.22 14.14
N VAL A 257 11.42 -4.25 14.99
CA VAL A 257 10.13 -4.73 15.48
C VAL A 257 9.54 -3.70 16.43
N LEU A 258 8.35 -3.25 16.14
CA LEU A 258 7.64 -2.22 16.90
C LEU A 258 6.30 -2.76 17.40
N ALA A 259 5.74 -2.14 18.41
CA ALA A 259 4.39 -2.46 18.86
C ALA A 259 3.35 -1.99 17.83
N ARG A 260 2.22 -2.72 17.76
CA ARG A 260 1.06 -2.25 17.02
C ARG A 260 0.58 -0.91 17.58
N PRO A 261 0.25 0.06 16.72
CA PRO A 261 -0.29 1.34 17.16
C PRO A 261 -1.68 1.14 17.79
N LYS A 262 -1.91 1.86 18.89
CA LYS A 262 -3.18 1.92 19.61
C LYS A 262 -3.51 3.38 19.91
N LEU A 263 -4.81 3.70 20.09
CA LEU A 263 -5.25 4.99 20.61
C LEU A 263 -4.81 5.16 22.06
#